data_7f81b1cdf378c37edcf3302259bd5e55
#
_entry.id   7f81b1cdf378c37edcf3302259bd5e55
#
_cell.length_a   1.000
_cell.length_b   1.000
_cell.length_c   1.000
_cell.angle_alpha   90.00
_cell.angle_beta   90.00
_cell.angle_gamma   90.00
#
_symmetry.space_group_name_H-M   'P 1'
#
loop_
_entity.id
_entity.type
_entity.pdbx_description
1 polymer ?
#
loop_
_entity_poly.entity_id
_entity_poly.type
_entity_poly.pdbx_seq_one_letter_code
_entity_poly.pdbx_strand_id
1 'polypeptide(L)'
;MIAARREVGWDAGDATYRKAFRKQLAARVGELPWDVVQDDIQESKGRMEIFSENLLMGIINANMDVAYEKNGELSADQATGLIGMYVTITERLPLKNEMIDVYQEYIDAHKSIKPDIWSDRAVTLTGDQHLTPVTVAAWDSGTDPAVFSDCLFVNPGELFNDLDDDGNGYVDDVHGIAFDIHANRTTGMLYPLGDAADRMPQVMKHMKGFMDIQAAVDSPEATALKQHLAGLEPAEVKGFIEDLSLAGNYAHGTHVAGIMVEGNPAAEVLIARLSYDHRMIPVARTVEWGERDGQKCRDTVGYFKQHGVRVVNMSWGEAQEDAEQSLERNGIGETAEERRQIARKVFALQKEGLYEAIKNAPDILFVAAAGNADNDVEFDEYIPSSFDLPNLLVVGAVDQAGEPTSFTSSGRTVQVYANGFEVESYVPGGERMKMSGTSMASPNVANLAAKILAIDPTLSPPEVVALIKRGADKKESGGMTYLLINPRRTIVLMKSS
;
A
#
# COMPACT_ATOMS: atom_id res chain seq x y z
N MET A 1 -23.76 10.52 20.97
CA MET A 1 -24.44 9.64 21.95
C MET A 1 -24.81 10.38 23.24
N ILE A 2 -23.87 10.81 24.08
CA ILE A 2 -24.16 11.48 25.38
C ILE A 2 -25.08 12.72 25.24
N ALA A 3 -24.84 13.58 24.25
CA ALA A 3 -25.66 14.78 24.02
C ALA A 3 -27.11 14.43 23.69
N ALA A 4 -27.34 13.38 22.91
CA ALA A 4 -28.69 12.89 22.61
C ALA A 4 -29.41 12.35 23.86
N ARG A 5 -28.70 11.57 24.69
CA ARG A 5 -29.27 11.10 25.97
C ARG A 5 -29.59 12.23 26.93
N ARG A 6 -28.77 13.29 26.99
CA ARG A 6 -29.06 14.49 27.79
C ARG A 6 -30.29 15.25 27.29
N GLU A 7 -30.54 15.24 25.96
CA GLU A 7 -31.72 15.91 25.36
C GLU A 7 -33.02 15.18 25.69
N VAL A 8 -33.03 13.83 25.59
CA VAL A 8 -34.28 13.06 25.70
C VAL A 8 -34.43 12.26 26.99
N GLY A 9 -33.39 12.19 27.83
CA GLY A 9 -33.35 11.37 29.05
C GLY A 9 -32.74 9.97 28.79
N TRP A 10 -32.18 9.39 29.85
CA TRP A 10 -31.52 8.08 29.77
C TRP A 10 -32.50 6.92 29.58
N ASP A 11 -33.77 7.12 30.03
CA ASP A 11 -34.86 6.15 29.92
C ASP A 11 -35.69 6.31 28.64
N ALA A 12 -35.29 7.20 27.73
CA ALA A 12 -36.02 7.43 26.49
C ALA A 12 -36.01 6.15 25.64
N GLY A 13 -37.18 5.81 25.08
CA GLY A 13 -37.32 4.67 24.17
C GLY A 13 -36.45 4.81 22.93
N ASP A 14 -36.10 3.68 22.34
CA ASP A 14 -35.09 3.56 21.24
C ASP A 14 -35.38 4.53 20.08
N ALA A 15 -36.59 4.61 19.57
CA ALA A 15 -36.94 5.49 18.45
C ALA A 15 -36.71 6.98 18.78
N THR A 16 -37.03 7.41 20.01
CA THR A 16 -36.81 8.77 20.47
C THR A 16 -35.32 9.09 20.59
N TYR A 17 -34.56 8.15 21.13
CA TYR A 17 -33.12 8.28 21.25
C TYR A 17 -32.42 8.34 19.89
N ARG A 18 -32.75 7.45 18.94
CA ARG A 18 -32.20 7.44 17.58
C ARG A 18 -32.43 8.75 16.85
N LYS A 19 -33.66 9.29 16.94
CA LYS A 19 -33.99 10.60 16.36
C LYS A 19 -33.17 11.74 16.96
N ALA A 20 -33.02 11.75 18.29
CA ALA A 20 -32.17 12.74 18.96
C ALA A 20 -30.70 12.58 18.59
N PHE A 21 -30.22 11.33 18.51
CA PHE A 21 -28.86 11.05 18.10
C PHE A 21 -28.56 11.54 16.68
N ARG A 22 -29.42 11.20 15.69
CA ARG A 22 -29.29 11.67 14.31
C ARG A 22 -29.22 13.19 14.24
N LYS A 23 -30.15 13.90 14.94
CA LYS A 23 -30.17 15.37 15.01
C LYS A 23 -28.86 15.94 15.56
N GLN A 24 -28.37 15.39 16.67
CA GLN A 24 -27.15 15.86 17.33
C GLN A 24 -25.90 15.54 16.49
N LEU A 25 -25.87 14.40 15.80
CA LEU A 25 -24.79 14.03 14.90
C LEU A 25 -24.76 14.95 13.68
N ALA A 26 -25.91 15.14 13.02
CA ALA A 26 -26.02 16.01 11.84
C ALA A 26 -25.61 17.47 12.16
N ALA A 27 -26.02 18.00 13.33
CA ALA A 27 -25.60 19.33 13.73
C ALA A 27 -24.09 19.46 13.90
N ARG A 28 -23.43 18.45 14.49
CA ARG A 28 -21.98 18.47 14.73
C ARG A 28 -21.18 18.25 13.46
N VAL A 29 -21.61 17.30 12.62
CA VAL A 29 -20.97 17.03 11.34
C VAL A 29 -21.11 18.24 10.42
N GLY A 30 -22.27 18.89 10.41
CA GLY A 30 -22.50 20.10 9.60
C GLY A 30 -21.68 21.34 10.01
N GLU A 31 -21.07 21.35 11.20
CA GLU A 31 -20.17 22.42 11.65
C GLU A 31 -18.70 22.17 11.23
N LEU A 32 -18.38 20.97 10.74
CA LEU A 32 -17.01 20.61 10.36
C LEU A 32 -16.63 21.24 9.00
N PRO A 33 -15.38 21.67 8.82
CA PRO A 33 -14.90 22.21 7.54
C PRO A 33 -14.69 21.06 6.54
N TRP A 34 -15.52 21.00 5.51
CA TRP A 34 -15.45 19.94 4.48
C TRP A 34 -14.05 19.71 3.92
N ASP A 35 -13.35 20.78 3.57
CA ASP A 35 -12.00 20.72 2.96
C ASP A 35 -10.97 20.04 3.87
N VAL A 36 -11.27 19.89 5.16
CA VAL A 36 -10.38 19.23 6.13
C VAL A 36 -10.82 17.80 6.43
N VAL A 37 -12.15 17.57 6.52
CA VAL A 37 -12.70 16.31 7.08
C VAL A 37 -13.34 15.40 6.04
N GLN A 38 -13.33 15.76 4.75
CA GLN A 38 -14.04 15.01 3.70
C GLN A 38 -13.70 13.53 3.71
N ASP A 39 -12.40 13.23 3.76
CA ASP A 39 -11.91 11.86 3.69
C ASP A 39 -12.22 11.08 4.97
N ASP A 40 -12.05 11.70 6.15
CA ASP A 40 -12.43 11.09 7.45
C ASP A 40 -13.92 10.72 7.50
N ILE A 41 -14.78 11.57 6.96
CA ILE A 41 -16.22 11.32 6.90
C ILE A 41 -16.53 10.19 5.92
N GLN A 42 -15.88 10.17 4.75
CA GLN A 42 -16.03 9.12 3.76
C GLN A 42 -15.56 7.77 4.31
N GLU A 43 -14.39 7.74 4.94
CA GLU A 43 -13.84 6.53 5.57
C GLU A 43 -14.72 6.07 6.74
N SER A 44 -15.19 6.99 7.61
CA SER A 44 -16.08 6.65 8.71
C SER A 44 -17.41 6.06 8.21
N LYS A 45 -17.96 6.58 7.10
CA LYS A 45 -19.14 6.00 6.44
C LYS A 45 -18.82 4.59 5.94
N GLY A 46 -17.74 4.43 5.19
CA GLY A 46 -17.31 3.14 4.63
C GLY A 46 -17.11 2.07 5.72
N ARG A 47 -16.44 2.41 6.81
CA ARG A 47 -16.30 1.51 7.98
C ARG A 47 -17.65 1.10 8.57
N MET A 48 -18.59 2.03 8.73
CA MET A 48 -19.93 1.70 9.23
C MET A 48 -20.68 0.80 8.26
N GLU A 49 -20.53 0.97 6.95
CA GLU A 49 -21.16 0.11 5.94
C GLU A 49 -20.66 -1.33 5.99
N ILE A 50 -19.37 -1.53 6.27
CA ILE A 50 -18.72 -2.85 6.33
C ILE A 50 -18.99 -3.56 7.66
N PHE A 51 -18.95 -2.83 8.80
CA PHE A 51 -18.99 -3.44 10.12
C PHE A 51 -20.32 -4.15 10.41
N SER A 52 -20.21 -5.37 10.91
CA SER A 52 -21.28 -6.16 11.52
C SER A 52 -20.76 -6.80 12.80
N GLU A 53 -21.66 -7.24 13.68
CA GLU A 53 -21.27 -8.00 14.88
C GLU A 53 -20.50 -9.27 14.50
N ASN A 54 -20.98 -10.02 13.52
CA ASN A 54 -20.33 -11.25 13.04
C ASN A 54 -18.90 -11.00 12.55
N LEU A 55 -18.69 -9.93 11.75
CA LEU A 55 -17.35 -9.58 11.27
C LEU A 55 -16.41 -9.25 12.43
N LEU A 56 -16.84 -8.42 13.37
CA LEU A 56 -16.00 -8.03 14.52
C LEU A 56 -15.72 -9.21 15.45
N MET A 57 -16.74 -10.05 15.72
CA MET A 57 -16.54 -11.28 16.52
C MET A 57 -15.61 -12.26 15.81
N GLY A 58 -15.72 -12.41 14.49
CA GLY A 58 -14.82 -13.26 13.71
C GLY A 58 -13.36 -12.77 13.75
N ILE A 59 -13.13 -11.45 13.73
CA ILE A 59 -11.79 -10.87 13.89
C ILE A 59 -11.24 -11.15 15.30
N ILE A 60 -12.06 -10.98 16.33
CA ILE A 60 -11.67 -11.30 17.72
C ILE A 60 -11.26 -12.78 17.83
N ASN A 61 -12.11 -13.69 17.37
CA ASN A 61 -11.87 -15.14 17.44
C ASN A 61 -10.61 -15.55 16.66
N ALA A 62 -10.37 -14.95 15.49
CA ALA A 62 -9.28 -15.35 14.61
C ALA A 62 -7.90 -14.76 15.01
N ASN A 63 -7.88 -13.70 15.80
CA ASN A 63 -6.65 -12.98 16.14
C ASN A 63 -6.45 -12.89 17.68
N MET A 64 -7.35 -12.22 18.38
CA MET A 64 -7.18 -11.88 19.80
C MET A 64 -7.30 -13.10 20.71
N ASP A 65 -8.29 -13.96 20.46
CA ASP A 65 -8.45 -15.21 21.21
C ASP A 65 -7.24 -16.12 21.03
N VAL A 66 -6.73 -16.24 19.79
CA VAL A 66 -5.53 -17.03 19.50
C VAL A 66 -4.30 -16.45 20.20
N ALA A 67 -4.12 -15.14 20.23
CA ALA A 67 -3.02 -14.50 20.92
C ALA A 67 -3.13 -14.71 22.45
N TYR A 68 -4.34 -14.54 23.01
CA TYR A 68 -4.59 -14.77 24.42
C TYR A 68 -4.39 -16.23 24.84
N GLU A 69 -4.86 -17.20 24.07
CA GLU A 69 -4.66 -18.63 24.33
C GLU A 69 -3.18 -19.01 24.39
N LYS A 70 -2.34 -18.37 23.54
CA LYS A 70 -0.90 -18.66 23.50
C LYS A 70 -0.10 -17.95 24.60
N ASN A 71 -0.47 -16.73 24.94
CA ASN A 71 0.33 -15.86 25.82
C ASN A 71 -0.25 -15.70 27.23
N GLY A 72 -1.55 -16.01 27.44
CA GLY A 72 -2.26 -15.75 28.69
C GLY A 72 -2.57 -14.26 28.94
N GLU A 73 -2.17 -13.37 28.04
CA GLU A 73 -2.39 -11.92 28.09
C GLU A 73 -2.52 -11.35 26.67
N LEU A 74 -3.04 -10.13 26.56
CA LEU A 74 -3.02 -9.33 25.33
C LEU A 74 -2.07 -8.16 25.50
N SER A 75 -1.41 -7.75 24.43
CA SER A 75 -0.68 -6.47 24.39
C SER A 75 -1.63 -5.29 24.63
N ALA A 76 -1.06 -4.13 24.97
CA ALA A 76 -1.84 -2.90 25.14
C ALA A 76 -2.63 -2.54 23.86
N ASP A 77 -2.04 -2.76 22.69
CA ASP A 77 -2.64 -2.46 21.40
C ASP A 77 -3.79 -3.41 21.10
N GLN A 78 -3.61 -4.71 21.30
CA GLN A 78 -4.71 -5.67 21.14
C GLN A 78 -5.83 -5.44 22.16
N ALA A 79 -5.51 -5.12 23.42
CA ALA A 79 -6.50 -4.80 24.43
C ALA A 79 -7.28 -3.51 24.06
N THR A 80 -6.60 -2.50 23.54
CA THR A 80 -7.23 -1.26 23.03
C THR A 80 -8.14 -1.56 21.83
N GLY A 81 -7.68 -2.38 20.89
CA GLY A 81 -8.48 -2.87 19.76
C GLY A 81 -9.73 -3.60 20.22
N LEU A 82 -9.62 -4.52 21.18
CA LEU A 82 -10.74 -5.26 21.76
C LEU A 82 -11.78 -4.34 22.40
N ILE A 83 -11.33 -3.33 23.17
CA ILE A 83 -12.20 -2.32 23.76
C ILE A 83 -12.90 -1.52 22.65
N GLY A 84 -12.17 -1.14 21.60
CA GLY A 84 -12.73 -0.44 20.44
C GLY A 84 -13.81 -1.24 19.72
N MET A 85 -13.60 -2.53 19.52
CA MET A 85 -14.57 -3.46 18.93
C MET A 85 -15.79 -3.63 19.84
N TYR A 86 -15.59 -3.79 21.15
CA TYR A 86 -16.69 -3.86 22.12
C TYR A 86 -17.56 -2.60 22.05
N VAL A 87 -16.96 -1.41 22.10
CA VAL A 87 -17.70 -0.13 21.97
C VAL A 87 -18.41 -0.04 20.61
N THR A 88 -17.80 -0.54 19.56
CA THR A 88 -18.41 -0.54 18.23
C THR A 88 -19.65 -1.44 18.21
N ILE A 89 -19.55 -2.66 18.72
CA ILE A 89 -20.67 -3.62 18.78
C ILE A 89 -21.81 -3.08 19.65
N THR A 90 -21.49 -2.58 20.86
CA THR A 90 -22.52 -2.23 21.84
C THR A 90 -23.12 -0.84 21.64
N GLU A 91 -22.36 0.10 21.13
CA GLU A 91 -22.75 1.50 21.08
C GLU A 91 -22.95 2.05 19.66
N ARG A 92 -22.08 1.65 18.70
CA ARG A 92 -22.09 2.23 17.34
C ARG A 92 -22.98 1.44 16.38
N LEU A 93 -22.86 0.10 16.34
CA LEU A 93 -23.69 -0.74 15.45
C LEU A 93 -25.19 -0.57 15.67
N PRO A 94 -25.71 -0.42 16.92
CA PRO A 94 -27.12 -0.09 17.11
C PRO A 94 -27.57 1.21 16.44
N LEU A 95 -26.65 2.14 16.17
CA LEU A 95 -26.91 3.46 15.55
C LEU A 95 -26.33 3.56 14.13
N LYS A 96 -25.94 2.43 13.55
CA LYS A 96 -25.26 2.32 12.25
C LYS A 96 -25.97 3.07 11.13
N ASN A 97 -27.28 2.87 11.00
CA ASN A 97 -28.06 3.48 9.92
C ASN A 97 -28.12 5.02 10.07
N GLU A 98 -28.31 5.52 11.28
CA GLU A 98 -28.32 6.96 11.56
C GLU A 98 -26.97 7.61 11.25
N MET A 99 -25.86 6.88 11.52
CA MET A 99 -24.52 7.37 11.21
C MET A 99 -24.28 7.41 9.70
N ILE A 100 -24.58 6.32 8.99
CA ILE A 100 -24.43 6.23 7.52
C ILE A 100 -25.26 7.33 6.84
N ASP A 101 -26.53 7.48 7.22
CA ASP A 101 -27.41 8.49 6.63
C ASP A 101 -26.86 9.92 6.81
N VAL A 102 -26.42 10.27 8.03
CA VAL A 102 -25.88 11.61 8.31
C VAL A 102 -24.60 11.87 7.54
N TYR A 103 -23.68 10.88 7.48
CA TYR A 103 -22.46 11.02 6.72
C TYR A 103 -22.75 11.15 5.22
N GLN A 104 -23.68 10.34 4.70
CA GLN A 104 -24.08 10.42 3.28
C GLN A 104 -24.70 11.78 2.95
N GLU A 105 -25.62 12.28 3.79
CA GLU A 105 -26.24 13.61 3.60
C GLU A 105 -25.18 14.73 3.60
N TYR A 106 -24.17 14.61 4.46
CA TYR A 106 -23.08 15.60 4.52
C TYR A 106 -22.17 15.51 3.30
N ILE A 107 -21.81 14.30 2.85
CA ILE A 107 -21.05 14.08 1.61
C ILE A 107 -21.80 14.66 0.41
N ASP A 108 -23.08 14.33 0.25
CA ASP A 108 -23.91 14.79 -0.89
C ASP A 108 -24.07 16.31 -0.93
N ALA A 109 -24.12 16.95 0.24
CA ALA A 109 -24.21 18.41 0.35
C ALA A 109 -22.92 19.15 -0.05
N HIS A 110 -21.76 18.47 -0.02
CA HIS A 110 -20.44 19.08 -0.23
C HIS A 110 -19.68 18.46 -1.40
N LYS A 111 -20.16 17.32 -1.95
CA LYS A 111 -19.49 16.64 -3.06
C LYS A 111 -19.39 17.57 -4.26
N SER A 112 -18.17 17.87 -4.66
CA SER A 112 -17.86 18.60 -5.88
C SER A 112 -17.07 17.69 -6.83
N ILE A 113 -17.25 17.90 -8.15
CA ILE A 113 -16.42 17.22 -9.15
C ILE A 113 -15.06 17.91 -9.12
N LYS A 114 -14.06 17.22 -8.58
CA LYS A 114 -12.69 17.70 -8.62
C LYS A 114 -12.12 17.56 -10.05
N PRO A 115 -11.36 18.55 -10.56
CA PRO A 115 -10.76 18.48 -11.89
C PRO A 115 -9.68 17.40 -11.92
N ASP A 116 -9.59 16.63 -13.01
CA ASP A 116 -8.43 15.78 -13.27
C ASP A 116 -7.31 16.62 -13.89
N ILE A 117 -6.23 16.79 -13.15
CA ILE A 117 -5.05 17.53 -13.59
C ILE A 117 -4.00 16.64 -14.26
N TRP A 118 -4.15 15.31 -14.18
CA TRP A 118 -3.10 14.36 -14.58
C TRP A 118 -3.07 14.15 -16.09
N SER A 119 -4.22 14.21 -16.76
CA SER A 119 -4.31 14.12 -18.21
C SER A 119 -3.45 15.19 -18.93
N ASP A 120 -3.42 16.42 -18.39
CA ASP A 120 -2.61 17.51 -18.92
C ASP A 120 -1.12 17.39 -18.57
N ARG A 121 -0.76 16.58 -17.58
CA ARG A 121 0.60 16.35 -17.09
C ARG A 121 1.25 15.11 -17.68
N ALA A 122 0.44 14.21 -18.24
CA ALA A 122 0.92 12.96 -18.80
C ALA A 122 1.94 13.19 -19.92
N VAL A 123 2.95 12.33 -19.97
CA VAL A 123 3.94 12.29 -21.04
C VAL A 123 4.04 10.86 -21.55
N THR A 124 3.86 10.71 -22.85
CA THR A 124 4.17 9.48 -23.58
C THR A 124 5.40 9.72 -24.44
N LEU A 125 6.41 8.89 -24.30
CA LEU A 125 7.56 8.86 -25.18
C LEU A 125 7.19 8.05 -26.43
N THR A 126 7.77 8.41 -27.57
CA THR A 126 7.50 7.76 -28.86
C THR A 126 8.79 7.14 -29.43
N GLY A 127 8.65 6.06 -30.17
CA GLY A 127 9.79 5.31 -30.71
C GLY A 127 10.62 6.03 -31.78
N ASP A 128 10.14 7.20 -32.29
CA ASP A 128 10.88 8.09 -33.17
C ASP A 128 11.90 8.99 -32.42
N GLN A 129 11.80 9.05 -31.11
CA GLN A 129 12.81 9.66 -30.25
C GLN A 129 13.95 8.65 -30.04
N HIS A 130 15.19 9.10 -30.17
CA HIS A 130 16.36 8.25 -29.91
C HIS A 130 16.44 7.94 -28.40
N LEU A 131 15.68 6.93 -27.96
CA LEU A 131 15.58 6.54 -26.57
C LEU A 131 16.60 5.43 -26.25
N THR A 132 17.18 5.50 -25.06
CA THR A 132 18.02 4.44 -24.51
C THR A 132 17.16 3.48 -23.69
N PRO A 133 17.28 2.15 -23.84
CA PRO A 133 16.62 1.19 -22.95
C PRO A 133 16.96 1.43 -21.48
N VAL A 134 15.97 1.33 -20.62
CA VAL A 134 16.11 1.53 -19.18
C VAL A 134 15.46 0.37 -18.43
N THR A 135 16.29 -0.43 -17.77
CA THR A 135 15.78 -1.50 -16.88
C THR A 135 15.27 -0.87 -15.60
N VAL A 136 13.98 -1.11 -15.31
CA VAL A 136 13.30 -0.71 -14.09
C VAL A 136 12.92 -1.95 -13.29
N ALA A 137 13.11 -1.94 -11.98
CA ALA A 137 12.75 -3.07 -11.14
C ALA A 137 11.46 -2.81 -10.36
N ALA A 138 10.47 -3.68 -10.53
CA ALA A 138 9.30 -3.77 -9.67
C ALA A 138 9.66 -4.66 -8.47
N TRP A 139 10.14 -4.04 -7.39
CA TRP A 139 10.45 -4.74 -6.14
C TRP A 139 9.21 -4.75 -5.25
N ASP A 140 8.37 -5.74 -5.45
CA ASP A 140 7.01 -5.78 -4.93
C ASP A 140 6.53 -7.23 -4.66
N SER A 141 5.25 -7.43 -4.42
CA SER A 141 4.63 -8.73 -4.09
C SER A 141 4.64 -9.77 -5.23
N GLY A 142 5.13 -9.39 -6.41
CA GLY A 142 5.19 -10.22 -7.60
C GLY A 142 4.39 -9.63 -8.76
N THR A 143 4.83 -9.95 -9.96
CA THR A 143 4.28 -9.40 -11.22
C THR A 143 3.96 -10.54 -12.16
N ASP A 144 2.85 -10.46 -12.89
CA ASP A 144 2.49 -11.41 -13.94
C ASP A 144 3.34 -11.13 -15.19
N PRO A 145 4.32 -12.00 -15.53
CA PRO A 145 5.19 -11.76 -16.69
C PRO A 145 4.43 -11.71 -18.02
N ALA A 146 3.31 -12.44 -18.12
CA ALA A 146 2.52 -12.51 -19.36
C ALA A 146 1.91 -11.15 -19.75
N VAL A 147 1.66 -10.29 -18.78
CA VAL A 147 1.11 -8.94 -19.01
C VAL A 147 2.13 -8.00 -19.66
N PHE A 148 3.42 -8.26 -19.47
CA PHE A 148 4.51 -7.37 -19.88
C PHE A 148 5.44 -7.98 -20.95
N SER A 149 4.98 -8.99 -21.70
CA SER A 149 5.78 -9.72 -22.69
C SER A 149 6.59 -8.81 -23.65
N ASP A 150 6.07 -7.63 -23.98
CA ASP A 150 6.70 -6.69 -24.90
C ASP A 150 7.78 -5.80 -24.28
N CYS A 151 7.83 -5.73 -22.94
CA CYS A 151 8.77 -4.89 -22.20
C CYS A 151 9.35 -5.59 -20.96
N LEU A 152 9.33 -6.92 -20.95
CA LEU A 152 9.89 -7.71 -19.86
C LEU A 152 11.42 -7.78 -19.99
N PHE A 153 12.12 -7.55 -18.89
CA PHE A 153 13.56 -7.83 -18.82
C PHE A 153 13.83 -9.30 -19.10
N VAL A 154 14.91 -9.57 -19.82
CA VAL A 154 15.39 -10.93 -20.10
C VAL A 154 16.85 -11.03 -19.69
N ASN A 155 17.16 -11.92 -18.74
CA ASN A 155 18.53 -12.29 -18.43
C ASN A 155 19.09 -13.16 -19.57
N PRO A 156 20.07 -12.67 -20.36
CA PRO A 156 20.58 -13.42 -21.48
C PRO A 156 21.44 -14.63 -21.06
N GLY A 157 21.80 -14.72 -19.79
CA GLY A 157 22.59 -15.85 -19.23
C GLY A 157 21.74 -17.03 -18.78
N GLU A 158 20.38 -16.88 -18.77
CA GLU A 158 19.45 -17.85 -18.19
C GLU A 158 18.45 -18.43 -19.18
N LEU A 159 18.05 -19.68 -18.94
CA LEU A 159 16.99 -20.39 -19.65
C LEU A 159 16.05 -21.03 -18.65
N PHE A 160 14.78 -21.24 -19.02
CA PHE A 160 13.83 -21.99 -18.19
C PHE A 160 14.11 -23.51 -18.27
N ASN A 161 14.94 -24.04 -17.36
CA ASN A 161 15.40 -25.43 -17.41
C ASN A 161 15.68 -26.06 -16.03
N ASP A 162 15.25 -25.39 -14.93
CA ASP A 162 15.48 -25.76 -13.53
C ASP A 162 16.99 -25.75 -13.13
N LEU A 163 17.82 -25.00 -13.85
CA LEU A 163 19.25 -24.82 -13.56
C LEU A 163 19.57 -23.34 -13.38
N ASP A 164 20.67 -23.06 -12.70
CA ASP A 164 21.33 -21.75 -12.61
C ASP A 164 22.44 -21.76 -13.70
N ASP A 165 22.08 -21.26 -14.89
CA ASP A 165 22.97 -21.36 -16.08
C ASP A 165 24.10 -20.33 -16.02
N ASP A 166 23.92 -19.17 -15.40
CA ASP A 166 24.93 -18.11 -15.27
C ASP A 166 25.74 -18.18 -13.96
N GLY A 167 25.37 -19.05 -13.03
CA GLY A 167 26.09 -19.30 -11.79
C GLY A 167 25.95 -18.18 -10.76
N ASN A 168 24.90 -17.36 -10.84
CA ASN A 168 24.66 -16.24 -9.92
C ASN A 168 23.94 -16.65 -8.62
N GLY A 169 23.53 -17.91 -8.51
CA GLY A 169 22.85 -18.50 -7.36
C GLY A 169 21.33 -18.39 -7.41
N TYR A 170 20.76 -17.99 -8.55
CA TYR A 170 19.31 -18.01 -8.81
C TYR A 170 19.03 -18.98 -9.96
N VAL A 171 18.01 -19.79 -9.81
CA VAL A 171 17.54 -20.75 -10.82
C VAL A 171 16.46 -20.08 -11.64
N ASP A 172 16.52 -20.24 -12.96
CA ASP A 172 15.51 -19.73 -13.89
C ASP A 172 15.18 -18.22 -13.71
N ASP A 173 16.15 -17.40 -13.37
CA ASP A 173 15.97 -15.96 -13.16
C ASP A 173 15.90 -15.15 -14.46
N VAL A 174 15.26 -15.74 -15.47
CA VAL A 174 15.11 -15.16 -16.83
C VAL A 174 14.48 -13.77 -16.81
N HIS A 175 13.55 -13.51 -15.89
CA HIS A 175 12.84 -12.23 -15.80
C HIS A 175 13.07 -11.51 -14.47
N GLY A 176 13.98 -12.02 -13.64
CA GLY A 176 14.27 -11.47 -12.33
C GLY A 176 14.28 -12.53 -11.24
N ILE A 177 14.09 -12.11 -9.99
CA ILE A 177 14.23 -12.96 -8.80
C ILE A 177 12.99 -12.94 -7.92
N ALA A 178 12.85 -13.99 -7.10
CA ALA A 178 11.75 -14.10 -6.16
C ALA A 178 12.20 -14.72 -4.82
N PHE A 179 11.53 -14.30 -3.75
CA PHE A 179 11.71 -14.86 -2.41
C PHE A 179 10.36 -15.25 -1.80
N ASP A 180 10.35 -16.33 -1.03
CA ASP A 180 9.17 -16.78 -0.29
C ASP A 180 8.99 -16.02 1.03
N ILE A 181 7.94 -16.35 1.80
CA ILE A 181 7.63 -15.75 3.11
C ILE A 181 8.68 -16.03 4.20
N HIS A 182 9.60 -16.95 3.96
CA HIS A 182 10.73 -17.28 4.84
C HIS A 182 12.05 -16.65 4.38
N ALA A 183 11.97 -15.75 3.39
CA ALA A 183 13.13 -15.14 2.73
C ALA A 183 14.06 -16.15 2.03
N ASN A 184 13.53 -17.30 1.56
CA ASN A 184 14.25 -18.23 0.72
C ASN A 184 14.03 -17.88 -0.76
N ARG A 185 15.04 -18.14 -1.60
CA ARG A 185 14.96 -17.98 -3.05
C ARG A 185 13.93 -18.95 -3.66
N THR A 186 13.19 -18.49 -4.66
CA THR A 186 12.20 -19.27 -5.42
C THR A 186 12.09 -18.71 -6.84
N THR A 187 11.47 -19.45 -7.76
CA THR A 187 11.43 -19.10 -9.19
C THR A 187 10.14 -18.39 -9.64
N GLY A 188 9.05 -18.47 -8.85
CA GLY A 188 7.76 -17.91 -9.25
C GLY A 188 7.74 -16.38 -9.22
N MET A 189 7.53 -15.73 -10.34
CA MET A 189 7.50 -14.26 -10.44
C MET A 189 6.17 -13.65 -9.97
N LEU A 190 5.07 -14.37 -10.08
CA LEU A 190 3.75 -13.97 -9.58
C LEU A 190 3.50 -14.59 -8.19
N TYR A 191 2.78 -13.87 -7.34
CA TYR A 191 2.41 -14.37 -6.01
C TYR A 191 1.60 -15.68 -6.10
N PRO A 192 1.99 -16.74 -5.40
CA PRO A 192 1.34 -18.04 -5.55
C PRO A 192 -0.05 -18.06 -4.90
N LEU A 193 -1.06 -18.53 -5.62
CA LEU A 193 -2.44 -18.61 -5.15
C LEU A 193 -2.73 -19.87 -4.34
N GLY A 194 -1.94 -20.94 -4.51
CA GLY A 194 -2.21 -22.23 -3.87
C GLY A 194 -3.65 -22.71 -4.13
N ASP A 195 -4.31 -23.13 -3.06
CA ASP A 195 -5.70 -23.65 -3.12
C ASP A 195 -6.77 -22.56 -3.40
N ALA A 196 -6.36 -21.28 -3.46
CA ALA A 196 -7.26 -20.16 -3.72
C ALA A 196 -7.48 -19.89 -5.21
N ALA A 197 -6.75 -20.55 -6.11
CA ALA A 197 -6.77 -20.27 -7.55
C ALA A 197 -8.18 -20.27 -8.14
N ASP A 198 -8.99 -21.28 -7.82
CA ASP A 198 -10.34 -21.41 -8.39
C ASP A 198 -11.32 -20.32 -7.91
N ARG A 199 -11.13 -19.79 -6.70
CA ARG A 199 -12.00 -18.76 -6.13
C ARG A 199 -11.46 -17.33 -6.34
N MET A 200 -10.23 -17.19 -6.77
CA MET A 200 -9.57 -15.88 -6.92
C MET A 200 -10.34 -14.88 -7.80
N PRO A 201 -10.99 -15.25 -8.91
CA PRO A 201 -11.79 -14.30 -9.68
C PRO A 201 -12.94 -13.64 -8.88
N GLN A 202 -13.54 -14.37 -7.93
CA GLN A 202 -14.55 -13.79 -7.04
C GLN A 202 -13.92 -12.96 -5.92
N VAL A 203 -12.80 -13.41 -5.37
CA VAL A 203 -12.08 -12.69 -4.32
C VAL A 203 -11.56 -11.34 -4.84
N MET A 204 -11.07 -11.28 -6.08
CA MET A 204 -10.66 -10.03 -6.74
C MET A 204 -11.81 -9.01 -6.84
N LYS A 205 -13.04 -9.46 -7.10
CA LYS A 205 -14.23 -8.58 -7.07
C LYS A 205 -14.52 -8.06 -5.66
N HIS A 206 -14.37 -8.91 -4.64
CA HIS A 206 -14.53 -8.48 -3.24
C HIS A 206 -13.44 -7.49 -2.85
N MET A 207 -12.19 -7.71 -3.27
CA MET A 207 -11.09 -6.76 -3.05
C MET A 207 -11.38 -5.41 -3.71
N LYS A 208 -11.82 -5.40 -4.98
CA LYS A 208 -12.23 -4.16 -5.66
C LYS A 208 -13.36 -3.46 -4.90
N GLY A 209 -14.40 -4.20 -4.49
CA GLY A 209 -15.49 -3.66 -3.67
C GLY A 209 -15.02 -3.07 -2.34
N PHE A 210 -14.04 -3.69 -1.69
CA PHE A 210 -13.44 -3.18 -0.45
C PHE A 210 -12.71 -1.85 -0.69
N MET A 211 -11.91 -1.77 -1.75
CA MET A 211 -11.20 -0.54 -2.13
C MET A 211 -12.17 0.57 -2.50
N ASP A 212 -13.25 0.26 -3.22
CA ASP A 212 -14.28 1.24 -3.59
C ASP A 212 -15.00 1.80 -2.36
N ILE A 213 -15.33 0.95 -1.38
CA ILE A 213 -15.96 1.40 -0.13
C ILE A 213 -15.01 2.33 0.63
N GLN A 214 -13.71 2.01 0.69
CA GLN A 214 -12.72 2.87 1.35
C GLN A 214 -12.56 4.22 0.64
N ALA A 215 -12.65 4.23 -0.69
CA ALA A 215 -12.57 5.43 -1.51
C ALA A 215 -13.92 6.18 -1.63
N ALA A 216 -14.97 5.72 -0.93
CA ALA A 216 -16.36 6.20 -1.03
C ALA A 216 -16.92 6.20 -2.47
N VAL A 217 -16.52 5.20 -3.26
CA VAL A 217 -17.01 4.96 -4.62
C VAL A 217 -18.17 3.97 -4.58
N ASP A 218 -19.32 4.40 -5.10
CA ASP A 218 -20.47 3.50 -5.26
C ASP A 218 -20.31 2.68 -6.55
N SER A 219 -20.01 1.39 -6.39
CA SER A 219 -19.82 0.44 -7.49
C SER A 219 -20.68 -0.82 -7.30
N PRO A 220 -20.89 -1.60 -8.37
CA PRO A 220 -21.50 -2.92 -8.24
C PRO A 220 -20.72 -3.86 -7.31
N GLU A 221 -19.37 -3.77 -7.33
CA GLU A 221 -18.46 -4.55 -6.49
C GLU A 221 -18.60 -4.16 -5.01
N ALA A 222 -18.69 -2.86 -4.71
CA ALA A 222 -18.96 -2.36 -3.36
C ALA A 222 -20.30 -2.87 -2.82
N THR A 223 -21.34 -2.84 -3.66
CA THR A 223 -22.66 -3.34 -3.31
C THR A 223 -22.66 -4.85 -3.06
N ALA A 224 -22.01 -5.62 -3.94
CA ALA A 224 -21.89 -7.07 -3.80
C ALA A 224 -21.12 -7.46 -2.53
N LEU A 225 -20.04 -6.72 -2.21
CA LEU A 225 -19.29 -6.94 -0.98
C LEU A 225 -20.13 -6.68 0.27
N LYS A 226 -20.88 -5.56 0.33
CA LYS A 226 -21.77 -5.25 1.46
C LYS A 226 -22.80 -6.36 1.69
N GLN A 227 -23.37 -6.91 0.60
CA GLN A 227 -24.30 -8.04 0.68
C GLN A 227 -23.63 -9.32 1.19
N HIS A 228 -22.41 -9.61 0.72
CA HIS A 228 -21.63 -10.76 1.19
C HIS A 228 -21.32 -10.66 2.69
N LEU A 229 -20.80 -9.51 3.14
CA LEU A 229 -20.46 -9.27 4.54
C LEU A 229 -21.68 -9.33 5.48
N ALA A 230 -22.86 -8.94 5.00
CA ALA A 230 -24.10 -9.02 5.79
C ALA A 230 -24.52 -10.48 6.10
N GLY A 231 -24.10 -11.45 5.27
CA GLY A 231 -24.37 -12.86 5.48
C GLY A 231 -23.21 -13.68 6.03
N LEU A 232 -22.07 -13.04 6.31
CA LEU A 232 -20.86 -13.74 6.74
C LEU A 232 -20.96 -14.18 8.21
N GLU A 233 -20.73 -15.47 8.48
CA GLU A 233 -20.69 -15.98 9.85
C GLU A 233 -19.30 -15.79 10.48
N PRO A 234 -19.20 -15.64 11.82
CA PRO A 234 -17.92 -15.39 12.50
C PRO A 234 -16.82 -16.40 12.18
N ALA A 235 -17.18 -17.66 11.96
CA ALA A 235 -16.22 -18.73 11.62
C ALA A 235 -15.64 -18.59 10.20
N GLU A 236 -16.29 -17.87 9.30
CA GLU A 236 -15.87 -17.65 7.91
C GLU A 236 -14.98 -16.41 7.75
N VAL A 237 -15.00 -15.50 8.73
CA VAL A 237 -14.31 -14.21 8.67
C VAL A 237 -12.81 -14.36 8.45
N LYS A 238 -12.18 -15.30 9.15
CA LYS A 238 -10.74 -15.56 8.99
C LYS A 238 -10.40 -15.87 7.53
N GLY A 239 -11.06 -16.84 6.93
CA GLY A 239 -10.80 -17.22 5.54
C GLY A 239 -11.08 -16.08 4.57
N PHE A 240 -12.14 -15.31 4.79
CA PHE A 240 -12.47 -14.15 3.98
C PHE A 240 -11.38 -13.06 4.02
N ILE A 241 -10.86 -12.71 5.21
CA ILE A 241 -9.79 -11.71 5.36
C ILE A 241 -8.48 -12.21 4.73
N GLU A 242 -8.13 -13.48 4.95
CA GLU A 242 -6.95 -14.10 4.36
C GLU A 242 -7.03 -14.13 2.82
N ASP A 243 -8.21 -14.41 2.26
CA ASP A 243 -8.45 -14.35 0.82
C ASP A 243 -8.32 -12.92 0.26
N LEU A 244 -8.86 -11.90 0.94
CA LEU A 244 -8.69 -10.50 0.52
C LEU A 244 -7.22 -10.08 0.55
N SER A 245 -6.49 -10.45 1.59
CA SER A 245 -5.05 -10.17 1.72
C SER A 245 -4.24 -10.88 0.63
N LEU A 246 -4.61 -12.13 0.31
CA LEU A 246 -4.01 -12.90 -0.78
C LEU A 246 -4.26 -12.22 -2.14
N ALA A 247 -5.50 -11.77 -2.40
CA ALA A 247 -5.84 -11.06 -3.63
C ALA A 247 -5.06 -9.74 -3.76
N GLY A 248 -4.90 -9.02 -2.64
CA GLY A 248 -4.04 -7.83 -2.57
C GLY A 248 -2.61 -8.14 -3.00
N ASN A 249 -1.97 -9.13 -2.37
CA ASN A 249 -0.61 -9.54 -2.72
C ASN A 249 -0.50 -10.03 -4.18
N TYR A 250 -1.50 -10.76 -4.67
CA TYR A 250 -1.53 -11.28 -6.03
C TYR A 250 -1.60 -10.17 -7.08
N ALA A 251 -2.40 -9.13 -6.85
CA ALA A 251 -2.65 -8.06 -7.82
C ALA A 251 -1.61 -6.93 -7.78
N HIS A 252 -1.07 -6.61 -6.60
CA HIS A 252 -0.41 -5.36 -6.30
C HIS A 252 0.84 -5.10 -7.17
N GLY A 253 1.78 -6.03 -7.23
CA GLY A 253 3.01 -5.83 -7.99
C GLY A 253 2.81 -5.74 -9.51
N THR A 254 1.79 -6.46 -10.06
CA THR A 254 1.41 -6.31 -11.47
C THR A 254 0.85 -4.92 -11.73
N HIS A 255 0.02 -4.40 -10.82
CA HIS A 255 -0.54 -3.06 -10.92
C HIS A 255 0.55 -1.98 -10.87
N VAL A 256 1.47 -2.09 -9.94
CA VAL A 256 2.64 -1.22 -9.78
C VAL A 256 3.51 -1.23 -11.05
N ALA A 257 3.86 -2.41 -11.56
CA ALA A 257 4.69 -2.55 -12.76
C ALA A 257 4.05 -1.88 -13.98
N GLY A 258 2.72 -2.00 -14.15
CA GLY A 258 1.99 -1.35 -15.24
C GLY A 258 2.12 0.18 -15.21
N ILE A 259 2.03 0.79 -14.02
CA ILE A 259 2.24 2.25 -13.87
C ILE A 259 3.69 2.62 -14.22
N MET A 260 4.67 1.81 -13.80
CA MET A 260 6.10 2.09 -14.04
C MET A 260 6.46 2.18 -15.52
N VAL A 261 5.80 1.42 -16.39
CA VAL A 261 6.12 1.38 -17.83
C VAL A 261 5.17 2.19 -18.72
N GLU A 262 4.09 2.71 -18.17
CA GLU A 262 3.05 3.40 -18.94
C GLU A 262 3.64 4.53 -19.80
N GLY A 263 3.41 4.45 -21.14
CA GLY A 263 3.87 5.46 -22.09
C GLY A 263 5.40 5.62 -22.16
N ASN A 264 6.17 4.56 -21.85
CA ASN A 264 7.63 4.53 -22.02
C ASN A 264 8.06 3.28 -22.81
N PRO A 265 8.20 3.34 -24.13
CA PRO A 265 8.59 2.20 -24.96
C PRO A 265 10.04 1.75 -24.75
N ALA A 266 10.83 2.49 -24.00
CA ALA A 266 12.22 2.14 -23.66
C ALA A 266 12.37 1.49 -22.27
N ALA A 267 11.28 1.36 -21.49
CA ALA A 267 11.34 0.71 -20.19
C ALA A 267 11.29 -0.82 -20.32
N GLU A 268 12.17 -1.51 -19.59
CA GLU A 268 12.18 -2.96 -19.43
C GLU A 268 11.95 -3.32 -17.97
N VAL A 269 10.92 -4.13 -17.67
CA VAL A 269 10.55 -4.50 -16.29
C VAL A 269 11.34 -5.73 -15.85
N LEU A 270 12.18 -5.56 -14.83
CA LEU A 270 12.75 -6.64 -14.04
C LEU A 270 11.87 -6.89 -12.82
N ILE A 271 11.51 -8.14 -12.59
CA ILE A 271 10.65 -8.53 -11.47
C ILE A 271 11.50 -8.93 -10.27
N ALA A 272 11.25 -8.33 -9.12
CA ALA A 272 11.83 -8.75 -7.85
C ALA A 272 10.72 -8.99 -6.83
N ARG A 273 10.30 -10.25 -6.71
CA ARG A 273 9.18 -10.60 -5.84
C ARG A 273 9.60 -10.71 -4.39
N LEU A 274 8.97 -9.92 -3.54
CA LEU A 274 8.83 -10.15 -2.12
C LEU A 274 7.59 -11.03 -1.85
N SER A 275 7.54 -11.71 -0.70
CA SER A 275 6.34 -12.42 -0.30
C SER A 275 5.89 -11.95 1.08
N TYR A 276 4.73 -11.32 1.12
CA TYR A 276 4.05 -10.97 2.36
C TYR A 276 3.11 -12.09 2.77
N ASP A 277 3.08 -12.40 4.06
CA ASP A 277 2.18 -13.42 4.57
C ASP A 277 0.75 -12.87 4.65
N HIS A 278 -0.15 -13.45 3.87
CA HIS A 278 -1.55 -13.05 3.81
C HIS A 278 -2.39 -13.59 4.98
N ARG A 279 -1.83 -14.49 5.79
CA ARG A 279 -2.55 -15.15 6.89
C ARG A 279 -2.69 -14.23 8.09
N MET A 280 -3.80 -14.32 8.78
CA MET A 280 -4.04 -13.56 10.02
C MET A 280 -3.05 -13.93 11.13
N ILE A 281 -2.57 -15.18 11.14
CA ILE A 281 -1.44 -15.62 11.96
C ILE A 281 -0.25 -15.84 11.02
N PRO A 282 0.59 -14.82 10.81
CA PRO A 282 1.71 -14.90 9.88
C PRO A 282 2.85 -15.74 10.41
N VAL A 283 3.84 -16.03 9.57
CA VAL A 283 5.12 -16.59 10.00
C VAL A 283 5.74 -15.67 11.06
N ALA A 284 6.22 -16.29 12.15
CA ALA A 284 6.87 -15.54 13.21
C ALA A 284 8.17 -14.88 12.72
N ARG A 285 8.29 -13.60 12.91
CA ARG A 285 9.50 -12.83 12.58
C ARG A 285 10.52 -12.94 13.72
N THR A 286 11.25 -14.06 13.73
CA THR A 286 12.33 -14.30 14.72
C THR A 286 13.60 -13.55 14.34
N VAL A 287 14.61 -13.58 15.22
CA VAL A 287 15.93 -12.96 14.92
C VAL A 287 16.56 -13.60 13.68
N GLU A 288 16.49 -14.93 13.56
CA GLU A 288 17.01 -15.66 12.39
C GLU A 288 16.25 -15.30 11.11
N TRP A 289 14.94 -15.02 11.22
CA TRP A 289 14.16 -14.50 10.09
C TRP A 289 14.66 -13.11 9.71
N GLY A 290 14.89 -12.21 10.67
CA GLY A 290 15.41 -10.87 10.43
C GLY A 290 16.80 -10.86 9.77
N GLU A 291 17.69 -11.78 10.16
CA GLU A 291 19.00 -11.96 9.53
C GLU A 291 18.87 -12.35 8.05
N ARG A 292 18.00 -13.31 7.74
CA ARG A 292 17.73 -13.73 6.36
C ARG A 292 17.07 -12.61 5.54
N ASP A 293 16.15 -11.88 6.12
CA ASP A 293 15.47 -10.76 5.46
C ASP A 293 16.42 -9.63 5.12
N GLY A 294 17.29 -9.24 6.06
CA GLY A 294 18.36 -8.28 5.80
C GLY A 294 19.36 -8.76 4.73
N GLN A 295 19.65 -10.08 4.68
CA GLN A 295 20.48 -10.65 3.62
C GLN A 295 19.75 -10.66 2.27
N LYS A 296 18.46 -10.99 2.24
CA LYS A 296 17.61 -10.90 1.04
C LYS A 296 17.66 -9.49 0.43
N CYS A 297 17.58 -8.43 1.26
CA CYS A 297 17.69 -7.07 0.77
C CYS A 297 19.03 -6.80 0.08
N ARG A 298 20.13 -7.23 0.69
CA ARG A 298 21.48 -7.09 0.09
C ARG A 298 21.63 -7.89 -1.21
N ASP A 299 21.14 -9.12 -1.23
CA ASP A 299 21.19 -10.00 -2.42
C ASP A 299 20.37 -9.40 -3.56
N THR A 300 19.15 -8.90 -3.27
CA THR A 300 18.26 -8.28 -4.25
C THR A 300 18.89 -7.05 -4.89
N VAL A 301 19.45 -6.13 -4.09
CA VAL A 301 20.11 -4.94 -4.63
C VAL A 301 21.42 -5.32 -5.36
N GLY A 302 22.13 -6.35 -4.90
CA GLY A 302 23.26 -6.91 -5.62
C GLY A 302 22.88 -7.40 -7.03
N TYR A 303 21.76 -8.10 -7.14
CA TYR A 303 21.19 -8.54 -8.41
C TYR A 303 20.80 -7.34 -9.31
N PHE A 304 20.17 -6.30 -8.77
CA PHE A 304 19.86 -5.09 -9.54
C PHE A 304 21.11 -4.44 -10.14
N LYS A 305 22.19 -4.36 -9.36
CA LYS A 305 23.49 -3.84 -9.86
C LYS A 305 24.06 -4.67 -10.97
N GLN A 306 24.01 -6.00 -10.85
CA GLN A 306 24.52 -6.94 -11.84
C GLN A 306 23.80 -6.81 -13.19
N HIS A 307 22.49 -6.57 -13.15
CA HIS A 307 21.64 -6.48 -14.35
C HIS A 307 21.35 -5.04 -14.80
N GLY A 308 22.11 -4.06 -14.33
CA GLY A 308 22.06 -2.68 -14.84
C GLY A 308 20.74 -1.95 -14.56
N VAL A 309 20.01 -2.32 -13.51
CA VAL A 309 18.80 -1.62 -13.09
C VAL A 309 19.13 -0.16 -12.77
N ARG A 310 18.32 0.75 -13.27
CA ARG A 310 18.50 2.20 -13.07
C ARG A 310 17.46 2.82 -12.13
N VAL A 311 16.24 2.27 -12.10
CA VAL A 311 15.16 2.72 -11.22
C VAL A 311 14.53 1.50 -10.55
N VAL A 312 14.37 1.56 -9.24
CA VAL A 312 13.65 0.55 -8.44
C VAL A 312 12.44 1.21 -7.82
N ASN A 313 11.26 0.62 -7.96
CA ASN A 313 10.08 1.03 -7.21
C ASN A 313 9.85 0.08 -6.03
N MET A 314 9.61 0.68 -4.86
CA MET A 314 9.31 0.01 -3.60
C MET A 314 7.95 0.51 -3.08
N SER A 315 6.86 -0.14 -3.51
CA SER A 315 5.52 0.19 -3.04
C SER A 315 5.15 -0.59 -1.79
N TRP A 316 6.06 -0.65 -0.84
CA TRP A 316 5.95 -1.39 0.41
C TRP A 316 6.76 -0.72 1.53
N GLY A 317 6.47 -1.12 2.75
CA GLY A 317 7.24 -0.70 3.90
C GLY A 317 6.90 -1.52 5.14
N GLU A 318 7.70 -1.37 6.19
CA GLU A 318 7.58 -2.10 7.45
C GLU A 318 7.98 -1.23 8.63
N ALA A 319 7.42 -1.56 9.80
CA ALA A 319 7.74 -0.95 11.09
C ALA A 319 8.10 -2.03 12.12
N GLN A 320 8.67 -1.61 13.25
CA GLN A 320 8.95 -2.52 14.37
C GLN A 320 7.71 -3.27 14.87
N GLU A 321 6.57 -2.59 14.84
CA GLU A 321 5.28 -3.12 15.28
C GLU A 321 4.87 -4.38 14.53
N ASP A 322 5.17 -4.49 13.23
CA ASP A 322 4.88 -5.69 12.42
C ASP A 322 5.58 -6.94 12.96
N ALA A 323 6.84 -6.80 13.43
CA ALA A 323 7.57 -7.88 14.05
C ALA A 323 6.98 -8.23 15.43
N GLU A 324 6.64 -7.22 16.25
CA GLU A 324 6.04 -7.41 17.57
C GLU A 324 4.70 -8.15 17.49
N GLN A 325 3.83 -7.73 16.57
CA GLN A 325 2.54 -8.38 16.32
C GLN A 325 2.70 -9.83 15.84
N SER A 326 3.67 -10.09 14.96
CA SER A 326 3.91 -11.46 14.46
C SER A 326 4.37 -12.39 15.58
N LEU A 327 5.21 -11.91 16.50
CA LEU A 327 5.68 -12.67 17.68
C LEU A 327 4.51 -12.94 18.64
N GLU A 328 3.69 -11.95 18.93
CA GLU A 328 2.52 -12.06 19.80
C GLU A 328 1.54 -13.12 19.30
N ARG A 329 1.17 -13.04 18.00
CA ARG A 329 0.23 -13.99 17.37
C ARG A 329 0.78 -15.42 17.35
N ASN A 330 2.09 -15.61 17.45
CA ASN A 330 2.75 -16.91 17.50
C ASN A 330 3.14 -17.38 18.91
N GLY A 331 2.89 -16.57 19.95
CA GLY A 331 3.23 -16.93 21.34
C GLY A 331 4.72 -16.97 21.59
N ILE A 332 5.51 -16.13 20.91
CA ILE A 332 6.96 -16.04 21.09
C ILE A 332 7.29 -14.87 22.02
N GLY A 333 8.11 -15.14 23.03
CA GLY A 333 8.43 -14.24 24.14
C GLY A 333 7.46 -14.41 25.31
N GLU A 334 8.01 -14.60 26.50
CA GLU A 334 7.24 -14.89 27.73
C GLU A 334 6.44 -13.66 28.23
N THR A 335 6.91 -12.45 27.84
CA THR A 335 6.30 -11.18 28.26
C THR A 335 6.25 -10.20 27.08
N ALA A 336 5.36 -9.21 27.16
CA ALA A 336 5.28 -8.12 26.18
C ALA A 336 6.62 -7.36 26.04
N GLU A 337 7.37 -7.17 27.13
CA GLU A 337 8.68 -6.52 27.09
C GLU A 337 9.72 -7.38 26.36
N GLU A 338 9.73 -8.68 26.57
CA GLU A 338 10.62 -9.59 25.84
C GLU A 338 10.27 -9.62 24.35
N ARG A 339 8.98 -9.69 23.99
CA ARG A 339 8.52 -9.59 22.59
C ARG A 339 9.03 -8.31 21.94
N ARG A 340 8.89 -7.19 22.62
CA ARG A 340 9.37 -5.89 22.15
C ARG A 340 10.89 -5.86 21.95
N GLN A 341 11.66 -6.50 22.85
CA GLN A 341 13.12 -6.60 22.69
C GLN A 341 13.52 -7.47 21.49
N ILE A 342 12.82 -8.58 21.27
CA ILE A 342 13.03 -9.43 20.09
C ILE A 342 12.67 -8.64 18.83
N ALA A 343 11.50 -7.99 18.78
CA ALA A 343 11.05 -7.19 17.64
C ALA A 343 12.04 -6.07 17.27
N ARG A 344 12.62 -5.38 18.26
CA ARG A 344 13.68 -4.38 18.02
C ARG A 344 14.91 -4.96 17.34
N LYS A 345 15.33 -6.17 17.72
CA LYS A 345 16.48 -6.84 17.07
C LYS A 345 16.15 -7.23 15.65
N VAL A 346 14.97 -7.80 15.42
CA VAL A 346 14.48 -8.15 14.08
C VAL A 346 14.45 -6.93 13.19
N PHE A 347 13.79 -5.88 13.63
CA PHE A 347 13.65 -4.64 12.89
C PHE A 347 15.01 -3.96 12.61
N ALA A 348 15.92 -3.97 13.58
CA ALA A 348 17.27 -3.44 13.39
C ALA A 348 18.04 -4.17 12.29
N LEU A 349 17.91 -5.51 12.20
CA LEU A 349 18.54 -6.33 11.15
C LEU A 349 17.96 -6.03 9.77
N GLN A 350 16.64 -5.89 9.68
CA GLN A 350 15.94 -5.51 8.44
C GLN A 350 16.36 -4.11 7.99
N LYS A 351 16.27 -3.13 8.90
CA LYS A 351 16.60 -1.73 8.67
C LYS A 351 18.05 -1.57 8.21
N GLU A 352 19.01 -2.20 8.89
CA GLU A 352 20.43 -2.18 8.52
C GLU A 352 20.65 -2.83 7.15
N GLY A 353 20.06 -4.01 6.92
CA GLY A 353 20.20 -4.74 5.67
C GLY A 353 19.71 -3.92 4.47
N LEU A 354 18.54 -3.33 4.56
CA LEU A 354 17.94 -2.51 3.51
C LEU A 354 18.69 -1.18 3.33
N TYR A 355 19.00 -0.49 4.43
CA TYR A 355 19.70 0.80 4.38
C TYR A 355 21.07 0.70 3.70
N GLU A 356 21.91 -0.26 4.13
CA GLU A 356 23.22 -0.48 3.54
C GLU A 356 23.13 -0.97 2.08
N ALA A 357 22.12 -1.78 1.74
CA ALA A 357 21.91 -2.20 0.36
C ALA A 357 21.64 -1.00 -0.56
N ILE A 358 20.71 -0.11 -0.20
CA ILE A 358 20.37 1.10 -0.98
C ILE A 358 21.57 2.05 -1.05
N LYS A 359 22.21 2.32 0.07
CA LYS A 359 23.37 3.22 0.18
C LYS A 359 24.55 2.75 -0.70
N ASN A 360 24.77 1.45 -0.82
CA ASN A 360 25.86 0.85 -1.61
C ASN A 360 25.48 0.65 -3.09
N ALA A 361 24.36 1.23 -3.54
CA ALA A 361 23.92 1.25 -4.93
C ALA A 361 23.66 2.69 -5.42
N PRO A 362 24.67 3.58 -5.41
CA PRO A 362 24.48 5.01 -5.69
C PRO A 362 24.06 5.32 -7.14
N ASP A 363 24.23 4.36 -8.05
CA ASP A 363 23.86 4.50 -9.47
C ASP A 363 22.42 4.08 -9.77
N ILE A 364 21.71 3.58 -8.76
CA ILE A 364 20.30 3.18 -8.83
C ILE A 364 19.46 4.19 -8.08
N LEU A 365 18.42 4.71 -8.72
CA LEU A 365 17.39 5.50 -8.05
C LEU A 365 16.33 4.57 -7.45
N PHE A 366 16.16 4.61 -6.14
CA PHE A 366 15.09 3.97 -5.44
C PHE A 366 13.93 4.95 -5.23
N VAL A 367 12.72 4.53 -5.54
CA VAL A 367 11.49 5.31 -5.34
C VAL A 367 10.59 4.53 -4.39
N ALA A 368 10.26 5.12 -3.27
CA ALA A 368 9.49 4.45 -2.21
C ALA A 368 8.15 5.13 -1.94
N ALA A 369 7.14 4.34 -1.67
CA ALA A 369 5.87 4.82 -1.15
C ALA A 369 6.03 5.35 0.29
N ALA A 370 5.37 6.46 0.62
CA ALA A 370 5.43 7.03 1.97
C ALA A 370 4.73 6.17 3.02
N GLY A 371 3.66 5.47 2.64
CA GLY A 371 2.78 4.70 3.54
C GLY A 371 1.36 5.24 3.54
N ASN A 372 0.42 4.43 4.06
CA ASN A 372 -1.02 4.70 4.01
C ASN A 372 -1.66 4.77 5.41
N ALA A 373 -0.91 5.23 6.41
CA ALA A 373 -1.35 5.24 7.80
C ALA A 373 -1.64 6.66 8.35
N ASP A 374 -1.58 7.71 7.48
CA ASP A 374 -1.73 9.12 7.90
C ASP A 374 -0.81 9.47 9.09
N ASN A 375 0.42 9.00 9.05
CA ASN A 375 1.39 9.14 10.13
C ASN A 375 2.65 9.89 9.69
N ASP A 376 3.52 10.21 10.66
CA ASP A 376 4.87 10.71 10.40
C ASP A 376 5.84 9.53 10.25
N VAL A 377 6.37 9.33 9.04
CA VAL A 377 7.23 8.19 8.69
C VAL A 377 8.54 8.16 9.47
N GLU A 378 9.04 9.30 9.94
CA GLU A 378 10.27 9.38 10.72
C GLU A 378 10.02 9.09 12.20
N PHE A 379 8.87 9.52 12.72
CA PHE A 379 8.48 9.26 14.10
C PHE A 379 8.21 7.78 14.33
N ASP A 380 7.52 7.12 13.38
CA ASP A 380 7.19 5.70 13.45
C ASP A 380 8.30 4.79 12.89
N GLU A 381 9.42 5.39 12.45
CA GLU A 381 10.56 4.70 11.83
C GLU A 381 10.16 3.74 10.69
N TYR A 382 9.15 4.12 9.87
CA TYR A 382 8.66 3.29 8.77
C TYR A 382 9.70 3.17 7.66
N ILE A 383 10.22 1.98 7.40
CA ILE A 383 11.25 1.74 6.37
C ILE A 383 10.63 1.26 5.05
N PRO A 384 11.17 1.69 3.86
CA PRO A 384 12.33 2.56 3.67
C PRO A 384 12.01 4.06 3.71
N SER A 385 10.75 4.47 3.90
CA SER A 385 10.31 5.87 3.75
C SER A 385 10.92 6.84 4.78
N SER A 386 11.38 6.35 5.92
CA SER A 386 12.12 7.16 6.91
C SER A 386 13.62 7.36 6.58
N PHE A 387 14.14 6.71 5.55
CA PHE A 387 15.56 6.84 5.19
C PHE A 387 15.85 8.17 4.47
N ASP A 388 16.97 8.78 4.79
CA ASP A 388 17.49 9.99 4.13
C ASP A 388 18.75 9.61 3.34
N LEU A 389 18.57 9.24 2.07
CA LEU A 389 19.63 8.82 1.16
C LEU A 389 19.55 9.60 -0.16
N PRO A 390 20.68 9.99 -0.78
CA PRO A 390 20.69 10.81 -1.99
C PRO A 390 20.11 10.13 -3.22
N ASN A 391 20.04 8.80 -3.22
CA ASN A 391 19.50 7.95 -4.27
C ASN A 391 18.15 7.32 -3.89
N LEU A 392 17.46 7.87 -2.88
CA LEU A 392 16.12 7.47 -2.48
C LEU A 392 15.16 8.66 -2.59
N LEU A 393 14.02 8.46 -3.25
CA LEU A 393 12.96 9.44 -3.40
C LEU A 393 11.66 8.88 -2.83
N VAL A 394 11.18 9.46 -1.72
CA VAL A 394 9.95 9.04 -1.04
C VAL A 394 8.77 9.86 -1.55
N VAL A 395 7.66 9.19 -1.83
CA VAL A 395 6.51 9.72 -2.57
C VAL A 395 5.22 9.61 -1.74
N GLY A 396 4.59 10.75 -1.48
CA GLY A 396 3.24 10.83 -0.93
C GLY A 396 2.16 10.77 -2.02
N ALA A 397 0.93 10.50 -1.61
CA ALA A 397 -0.21 10.39 -2.51
C ALA A 397 -1.09 11.65 -2.50
N VAL A 398 -1.55 12.01 -3.70
CA VAL A 398 -2.59 13.01 -3.92
C VAL A 398 -3.71 12.41 -4.79
N ASP A 399 -4.85 13.09 -4.81
CA ASP A 399 -6.01 12.75 -5.63
C ASP A 399 -5.91 13.29 -7.08
N GLN A 400 -7.01 13.18 -7.83
CA GLN A 400 -7.09 13.67 -9.21
C GLN A 400 -6.93 15.19 -9.36
N ALA A 401 -7.19 15.97 -8.30
CA ALA A 401 -7.00 17.43 -8.29
C ALA A 401 -5.61 17.85 -7.80
N GLY A 402 -4.82 16.88 -7.35
CA GLY A 402 -3.50 17.10 -6.79
C GLY A 402 -3.54 17.54 -5.32
N GLU A 403 -4.61 17.23 -4.58
CA GLU A 403 -4.75 17.43 -3.15
C GLU A 403 -4.31 16.18 -2.38
N PRO A 404 -3.60 16.30 -1.24
CA PRO A 404 -3.18 15.15 -0.45
C PRO A 404 -4.38 14.26 -0.05
N THR A 405 -4.22 12.95 -0.18
CA THR A 405 -5.21 11.98 0.29
C THR A 405 -5.13 11.83 1.81
N SER A 406 -6.25 11.48 2.47
CA SER A 406 -6.30 11.27 3.92
C SER A 406 -5.36 10.17 4.43
N PHE A 407 -5.14 9.15 3.62
CA PHE A 407 -4.29 8.03 4.01
C PHE A 407 -2.79 8.30 3.85
N THR A 408 -2.39 9.35 3.10
CA THR A 408 -0.97 9.53 2.79
C THR A 408 -0.15 9.84 4.03
N SER A 409 0.83 8.99 4.33
CA SER A 409 1.82 9.31 5.35
C SER A 409 2.69 10.49 4.89
N SER A 410 3.21 11.23 5.85
CA SER A 410 3.97 12.47 5.66
C SER A 410 5.28 12.43 6.46
N GLY A 411 6.09 13.49 6.36
CA GLY A 411 7.35 13.62 7.06
C GLY A 411 8.40 14.35 6.23
N ARG A 412 9.53 14.68 6.84
CA ARG A 412 10.61 15.41 6.17
C ARG A 412 11.23 14.65 5.00
N THR A 413 11.23 13.32 5.07
CA THR A 413 11.76 12.43 4.04
C THR A 413 10.81 12.25 2.85
N VAL A 414 9.52 12.60 2.99
CA VAL A 414 8.55 12.60 1.88
C VAL A 414 8.79 13.82 1.02
N GLN A 415 9.37 13.63 -0.15
CA GLN A 415 10.00 14.70 -0.93
C GLN A 415 9.15 15.23 -2.07
N VAL A 416 8.27 14.38 -2.64
CA VAL A 416 7.35 14.73 -3.73
C VAL A 416 6.04 13.98 -3.58
N TYR A 417 5.00 14.45 -4.28
CA TYR A 417 3.67 13.86 -4.27
C TYR A 417 3.21 13.59 -5.70
N ALA A 418 2.52 12.47 -5.89
CA ALA A 418 2.00 12.04 -7.19
C ALA A 418 0.58 11.46 -7.06
N ASN A 419 -0.09 11.22 -8.20
CA ASN A 419 -1.40 10.58 -8.19
C ASN A 419 -1.33 9.20 -7.53
N GLY A 420 -2.09 9.03 -6.47
CA GLY A 420 -2.24 7.77 -5.74
C GLY A 420 -3.70 7.42 -5.48
N PHE A 421 -4.65 8.10 -6.11
CA PHE A 421 -6.08 7.87 -5.92
C PHE A 421 -6.73 7.39 -7.23
N GLU A 422 -7.43 6.26 -7.19
CA GLU A 422 -8.14 5.68 -8.34
C GLU A 422 -7.25 5.56 -9.61
N VAL A 423 -5.99 5.17 -9.41
CA VAL A 423 -5.03 4.98 -10.52
C VAL A 423 -5.33 3.66 -11.21
N GLU A 424 -5.57 3.73 -12.52
CA GLU A 424 -5.87 2.57 -13.34
C GLU A 424 -4.60 1.90 -13.85
N SER A 425 -4.46 0.59 -13.65
CA SER A 425 -3.35 -0.21 -14.19
C SER A 425 -3.75 -1.67 -14.35
N TYR A 426 -2.80 -2.50 -14.81
CA TYR A 426 -3.03 -3.91 -15.03
C TYR A 426 -3.07 -4.70 -13.72
N VAL A 427 -3.86 -5.78 -13.72
CA VAL A 427 -3.79 -6.86 -12.72
C VAL A 427 -3.43 -8.17 -13.42
N PRO A 428 -3.05 -9.24 -12.69
CA PRO A 428 -2.74 -10.53 -13.32
C PRO A 428 -3.85 -10.99 -14.26
N GLY A 429 -3.44 -11.50 -15.43
CA GLY A 429 -4.35 -11.84 -16.54
C GLY A 429 -4.62 -10.68 -17.51
N GLY A 430 -4.11 -9.47 -17.26
CA GLY A 430 -4.14 -8.33 -18.19
C GLY A 430 -5.39 -7.47 -18.12
N GLU A 431 -6.33 -7.75 -17.22
CA GLU A 431 -7.45 -6.85 -16.93
C GLU A 431 -6.94 -5.55 -16.29
N ARG A 432 -7.73 -4.48 -16.39
CA ARG A 432 -7.40 -3.20 -15.75
C ARG A 432 -8.26 -2.98 -14.52
N MET A 433 -7.63 -2.48 -13.46
CA MET A 433 -8.28 -2.17 -12.20
C MET A 433 -7.79 -0.82 -11.67
N LYS A 434 -8.67 -0.07 -11.02
CA LYS A 434 -8.30 1.13 -10.29
C LYS A 434 -7.95 0.79 -8.85
N MET A 435 -6.81 1.28 -8.38
CA MET A 435 -6.36 1.14 -7.00
C MET A 435 -5.95 2.49 -6.41
N SER A 436 -6.05 2.61 -5.09
CA SER A 436 -5.63 3.80 -4.35
C SER A 436 -4.59 3.45 -3.29
N GLY A 437 -3.60 4.33 -3.12
CA GLY A 437 -2.50 4.16 -2.17
C GLY A 437 -1.26 4.94 -2.58
N THR A 438 -0.37 5.21 -1.65
CA THR A 438 0.99 5.70 -1.95
C THR A 438 1.76 4.71 -2.81
N SER A 439 1.34 3.44 -2.78
CA SER A 439 1.80 2.37 -3.67
C SER A 439 1.54 2.63 -5.16
N MET A 440 0.56 3.47 -5.50
CA MET A 440 0.27 3.90 -6.87
C MET A 440 0.92 5.23 -7.19
N ALA A 441 1.19 6.06 -6.18
CA ALA A 441 1.90 7.32 -6.33
C ALA A 441 3.39 7.11 -6.65
N SER A 442 4.07 6.23 -5.94
CA SER A 442 5.51 5.98 -6.13
C SER A 442 5.85 5.47 -7.54
N PRO A 443 5.14 4.51 -8.15
CA PRO A 443 5.46 4.07 -9.51
C PRO A 443 5.18 5.14 -10.58
N ASN A 444 4.32 6.13 -10.34
CA ASN A 444 4.18 7.30 -11.21
C ASN A 444 5.48 8.13 -11.23
N VAL A 445 6.16 8.24 -10.10
CA VAL A 445 7.46 8.92 -10.01
C VAL A 445 8.58 8.06 -10.61
N ALA A 446 8.55 6.75 -10.37
CA ALA A 446 9.48 5.81 -11.00
C ALA A 446 9.35 5.83 -12.54
N ASN A 447 8.13 5.90 -13.06
CA ASN A 447 7.84 6.07 -14.48
C ASN A 447 8.46 7.35 -15.05
N LEU A 448 8.29 8.49 -14.34
CA LEU A 448 8.90 9.76 -14.73
C LEU A 448 10.44 9.65 -14.73
N ALA A 449 11.02 9.05 -13.71
CA ALA A 449 12.48 8.84 -13.62
C ALA A 449 12.98 7.95 -14.77
N ALA A 450 12.27 6.88 -15.09
CA ALA A 450 12.61 6.01 -16.23
C ALA A 450 12.54 6.76 -17.57
N LYS A 451 11.53 7.61 -17.78
CA LYS A 451 11.42 8.48 -18.97
C LYS A 451 12.56 9.48 -19.08
N ILE A 452 12.99 10.06 -17.96
CA ILE A 452 14.15 10.96 -17.89
C ILE A 452 15.41 10.21 -18.35
N LEU A 453 15.66 9.03 -17.79
CA LEU A 453 16.83 8.22 -18.09
C LEU A 453 16.80 7.60 -19.51
N ALA A 454 15.62 7.35 -20.06
CA ALA A 454 15.47 6.95 -21.45
C ALA A 454 15.91 8.06 -22.42
N ILE A 455 15.67 9.34 -22.05
CA ILE A 455 16.08 10.51 -22.84
C ILE A 455 17.56 10.84 -22.62
N ASP A 456 18.02 10.82 -21.36
CA ASP A 456 19.42 11.08 -21.00
C ASP A 456 19.91 10.03 -19.98
N PRO A 457 20.55 8.94 -20.45
CA PRO A 457 21.03 7.85 -19.60
C PRO A 457 22.24 8.23 -18.75
N THR A 458 22.85 9.40 -18.97
CA THR A 458 24.06 9.85 -18.26
C THR A 458 23.78 10.44 -16.90
N LEU A 459 22.52 10.81 -16.62
CA LEU A 459 22.11 11.41 -15.36
C LEU A 459 22.27 10.44 -14.19
N SER A 460 22.84 10.94 -13.10
CA SER A 460 22.90 10.22 -11.82
C SER A 460 21.57 10.31 -11.07
N PRO A 461 21.28 9.40 -10.11
CA PRO A 461 20.09 9.46 -9.30
C PRO A 461 19.83 10.81 -8.63
N PRO A 462 20.82 11.49 -7.98
CA PRO A 462 20.59 12.84 -7.43
C PRO A 462 20.23 13.89 -8.48
N GLU A 463 20.76 13.80 -9.71
CA GLU A 463 20.40 14.71 -10.80
C GLU A 463 18.98 14.47 -11.30
N VAL A 464 18.55 13.20 -11.40
CA VAL A 464 17.15 12.85 -11.72
C VAL A 464 16.21 13.39 -10.65
N VAL A 465 16.52 13.18 -9.35
CA VAL A 465 15.73 13.71 -8.22
C VAL A 465 15.65 15.24 -8.28
N ALA A 466 16.77 15.92 -8.51
CA ALA A 466 16.81 17.37 -8.62
C ALA A 466 15.95 17.88 -9.79
N LEU A 467 15.96 17.17 -10.92
CA LEU A 467 15.17 17.50 -12.09
C LEU A 467 13.67 17.34 -11.84
N ILE A 468 13.27 16.22 -11.21
CA ILE A 468 11.87 15.97 -10.82
C ILE A 468 11.38 17.09 -9.89
N LYS A 469 12.16 17.43 -8.84
CA LYS A 469 11.81 18.49 -7.89
C LYS A 469 11.73 19.87 -8.55
N ARG A 470 12.65 20.20 -9.47
CA ARG A 470 12.64 21.46 -10.22
C ARG A 470 11.43 21.55 -11.17
N GLY A 471 11.01 20.42 -11.72
CA GLY A 471 9.82 20.30 -12.55
C GLY A 471 8.51 20.32 -11.76
N ALA A 472 8.51 20.02 -10.47
CA ALA A 472 7.31 19.92 -9.64
C ALA A 472 6.65 21.29 -9.39
N ASP A 473 5.33 21.29 -9.15
CA ASP A 473 4.57 22.45 -8.71
C ASP A 473 4.60 22.54 -7.19
N LYS A 474 4.97 23.71 -6.64
CA LYS A 474 4.84 23.95 -5.21
C LYS A 474 3.37 24.21 -4.88
N LYS A 475 2.81 23.42 -3.98
CA LYS A 475 1.41 23.47 -3.54
C LYS A 475 1.33 23.67 -2.03
N GLU A 476 0.17 24.15 -1.59
CA GLU A 476 -0.17 24.29 -0.17
C GLU A 476 -1.59 23.77 0.03
N SER A 477 -1.78 22.88 0.99
CA SER A 477 -3.09 22.35 1.41
C SER A 477 -3.02 21.93 2.87
N GLY A 478 -4.06 22.20 3.65
CA GLY A 478 -4.14 21.80 5.07
C GLY A 478 -3.00 22.33 5.95
N GLY A 479 -2.33 23.44 5.57
CA GLY A 479 -1.17 23.96 6.26
C GLY A 479 0.16 23.28 5.90
N MET A 480 0.13 22.28 5.02
CA MET A 480 1.30 21.58 4.50
C MET A 480 1.73 22.20 3.16
N THR A 481 3.04 22.41 3.00
CA THR A 481 3.65 22.75 1.70
C THR A 481 4.29 21.50 1.10
N TYR A 482 3.97 21.17 -0.15
CA TYR A 482 4.49 19.99 -0.82
C TYR A 482 4.83 20.25 -2.30
N LEU A 483 5.63 19.35 -2.88
CA LEU A 483 6.03 19.37 -4.28
C LEU A 483 5.19 18.35 -5.05
N LEU A 484 4.26 18.81 -5.89
CA LEU A 484 3.44 17.98 -6.74
C LEU A 484 4.14 17.76 -8.08
N ILE A 485 4.43 16.52 -8.46
CA ILE A 485 5.13 16.24 -9.72
C ILE A 485 4.38 16.79 -10.94
N ASN A 486 5.15 17.23 -11.91
CA ASN A 486 4.63 17.64 -13.22
C ASN A 486 5.51 17.02 -14.32
N PRO A 487 5.19 15.80 -14.77
CA PRO A 487 5.97 15.09 -15.77
C PRO A 487 6.24 15.90 -17.02
N ARG A 488 5.20 16.54 -17.60
CA ARG A 488 5.33 17.37 -18.82
C ARG A 488 6.35 18.49 -18.63
N ARG A 489 6.24 19.26 -17.54
CA ARG A 489 7.19 20.35 -17.26
C ARG A 489 8.60 19.84 -17.01
N THR A 490 8.75 18.71 -16.32
CA THR A 490 10.05 18.08 -16.07
C THR A 490 10.74 17.73 -17.40
N ILE A 491 10.05 17.06 -18.31
CA ILE A 491 10.62 16.69 -19.63
C ILE A 491 10.91 17.92 -20.50
N VAL A 492 10.10 18.97 -20.44
CA VAL A 492 10.38 20.23 -21.16
C VAL A 492 11.65 20.90 -20.64
N LEU A 493 11.87 20.89 -19.33
CA LEU A 493 13.10 21.44 -18.73
C LEU A 493 14.37 20.72 -19.18
N MET A 494 14.32 19.40 -19.41
CA MET A 494 15.46 18.64 -19.97
C MET A 494 15.86 19.10 -21.36
N LYS A 495 14.86 19.41 -22.23
CA LYS A 495 15.10 19.85 -23.61
C LYS A 495 15.63 21.27 -23.71
N SER A 496 15.59 22.04 -22.61
CA SER A 496 15.98 23.44 -22.55
C SER A 496 17.33 23.66 -21.86
N SER A 497 17.91 22.60 -21.28
CA SER A 497 19.23 22.57 -20.63
C SER A 497 20.28 22.00 -21.55
#